data_4f6cb8c6b7a1385b110299dcbe455030
#
_entry.id   4f6cb8c6b7a1385b110299dcbe455030
#
_cell.length_a   1.000
_cell.length_b   1.000
_cell.length_c   1.000
_cell.angle_alpha   90.00
_cell.angle_beta   90.00
_cell.angle_gamma   90.00
#
_symmetry.space_group_name_H-M   'P 1'
#
loop_
_entity.id
_entity.type
_entity.pdbx_description
1 polymer ?
#
loop_
_entity_poly.entity_id
_entity_poly.type
_entity_poly.pdbx_seq_one_letter_code
_entity_poly.pdbx_strand_id
1 'polypeptide(L)'
;MSKPNKFRRIGSLAEFYHAASIPWVATFTLNKRYLHPDYNLTWWKRLRLVFRLWRNTRRIETGTSYKAQAAIAAKLFEIPRAVPGVVVECGCWKGGSTTNLSIISKIAGRSLIVYDSFEGLPDAEEGDRHAKPEAKGLYSGSLETVTSNV
;
A
#
# COMPACT_ATOMS: atom_id res chain seq x y z
N MET A 1 -14.54 -16.21 -20.33
CA MET A 1 -13.23 -15.91 -20.92
C MET A 1 -12.66 -14.72 -20.16
N SER A 2 -11.70 -14.94 -19.31
CA SER A 2 -11.03 -13.91 -18.49
C SER A 2 -10.19 -13.00 -19.41
N LYS A 3 -10.46 -11.69 -19.40
CA LYS A 3 -9.64 -10.71 -20.14
C LYS A 3 -8.21 -10.75 -19.59
N PRO A 4 -7.18 -10.82 -20.43
CA PRO A 4 -5.80 -10.84 -19.97
C PRO A 4 -5.48 -9.54 -19.22
N ASN A 5 -4.89 -9.71 -18.04
CA ASN A 5 -4.50 -8.67 -17.10
C ASN A 5 -3.59 -7.62 -17.78
N LYS A 6 -4.13 -6.44 -18.09
CA LYS A 6 -3.44 -5.33 -18.75
C LYS A 6 -2.26 -4.75 -17.95
N PHE A 7 -2.16 -5.09 -16.66
CA PHE A 7 -1.11 -4.58 -15.77
C PHE A 7 0.23 -5.34 -15.84
N ARG A 8 0.31 -6.45 -16.57
CA ARG A 8 1.49 -7.33 -16.56
C ARG A 8 2.56 -7.03 -17.63
N ARG A 9 2.41 -5.96 -18.41
CA ARG A 9 3.40 -5.55 -19.42
C ARG A 9 3.81 -4.08 -19.25
N ILE A 10 4.42 -3.77 -18.11
CA ILE A 10 5.30 -2.61 -18.06
C ILE A 10 6.64 -3.14 -18.58
N GLY A 11 7.06 -2.66 -19.74
CA GLY A 11 8.29 -3.10 -20.37
C GLY A 11 9.53 -2.83 -19.51
N SER A 12 10.62 -3.51 -19.76
CA SER A 12 11.86 -3.52 -18.98
C SER A 12 12.39 -2.12 -18.58
N LEU A 13 12.19 -1.10 -19.41
CA LEU A 13 12.61 0.29 -19.13
C LEU A 13 11.83 0.94 -17.99
N ALA A 14 10.50 0.77 -17.95
CA ALA A 14 9.69 1.31 -16.85
C ALA A 14 9.98 0.60 -15.54
N GLU A 15 10.23 -0.71 -15.58
CA GLU A 15 10.65 -1.48 -14.41
C GLU A 15 12.01 -1.03 -13.89
N PHE A 16 12.96 -0.80 -14.78
CA PHE A 16 14.27 -0.27 -14.45
C PHE A 16 14.17 1.13 -13.83
N TYR A 17 13.38 2.03 -14.43
CA TYR A 17 13.14 3.37 -13.87
C TYR A 17 12.54 3.30 -12.46
N HIS A 18 11.53 2.45 -12.25
CA HIS A 18 10.93 2.28 -10.93
C HIS A 18 11.91 1.70 -9.91
N ALA A 19 12.70 0.72 -10.28
CA ALA A 19 13.74 0.16 -9.42
C ALA A 19 14.83 1.19 -9.11
N ALA A 20 15.29 1.93 -10.10
CA ALA A 20 16.30 2.99 -9.94
C ALA A 20 15.82 4.16 -9.06
N SER A 21 14.52 4.40 -8.99
CA SER A 21 13.94 5.45 -8.12
C SER A 21 13.86 5.06 -6.63
N ILE A 22 14.03 3.78 -6.28
CA ILE A 22 13.90 3.29 -4.90
C ILE A 22 14.84 4.01 -3.92
N PRO A 23 16.15 4.20 -4.21
CA PRO A 23 17.04 4.92 -3.31
C PRO A 23 16.60 6.36 -3.06
N TRP A 24 16.14 7.05 -4.10
CA TRP A 24 15.64 8.41 -4.00
C TRP A 24 14.36 8.48 -3.16
N VAL A 25 13.40 7.58 -3.39
CA VAL A 25 12.17 7.49 -2.59
C VAL A 25 12.49 7.19 -1.14
N ALA A 26 13.42 6.26 -0.85
CA ALA A 26 13.85 5.95 0.50
C ALA A 26 14.50 7.15 1.20
N THR A 27 15.29 7.93 0.48
CA THR A 27 15.95 9.11 1.03
C THR A 27 14.99 10.27 1.22
N PHE A 28 14.16 10.55 0.23
CA PHE A 28 13.26 11.69 0.22
C PHE A 28 12.03 11.48 1.12
N THR A 29 11.34 10.35 0.97
CA THR A 29 10.08 10.07 1.66
C THR A 29 10.30 9.65 3.12
N LEU A 30 11.37 8.90 3.39
CA LEU A 30 11.74 8.42 4.71
C LEU A 30 12.97 9.17 5.25
N ASN A 31 13.03 10.48 5.05
CA ASN A 31 14.12 11.31 5.55
C ASN A 31 14.20 11.21 7.08
N LYS A 32 15.39 10.88 7.59
CA LYS A 32 15.63 10.70 9.03
C LYS A 32 15.23 11.92 9.88
N ARG A 33 15.23 13.12 9.31
CA ARG A 33 14.88 14.36 10.01
C ARG A 33 13.45 14.34 10.59
N TYR A 34 12.55 13.64 9.93
CA TYR A 34 11.14 13.58 10.31
C TYR A 34 10.75 12.28 11.02
N LEU A 35 11.63 11.28 11.01
CA LEU A 35 11.35 10.00 11.62
C LEU A 35 11.68 10.03 13.12
N HIS A 36 10.74 9.53 13.93
CA HIS A 36 10.96 9.44 15.37
C HIS A 36 12.12 8.49 15.69
N PRO A 37 13.02 8.84 16.62
CA PRO A 37 14.19 8.02 16.96
C PRO A 37 13.87 6.60 17.40
N ASP A 38 12.70 6.38 18.01
CA ASP A 38 12.23 5.07 18.51
C ASP A 38 12.28 3.95 17.46
N TYR A 39 12.18 4.30 16.17
CA TYR A 39 12.16 3.31 15.10
C TYR A 39 13.55 2.87 14.66
N ASN A 40 14.59 3.61 15.01
CA ASN A 40 15.97 3.32 14.61
C ASN A 40 16.10 2.92 13.14
N LEU A 41 15.45 3.70 12.25
CA LEU A 41 15.41 3.47 10.81
C LEU A 41 16.67 4.05 10.14
N THR A 42 17.73 3.23 10.06
CA THR A 42 18.92 3.55 9.27
C THR A 42 18.58 3.65 7.79
N TRP A 43 19.48 4.28 6.99
CA TRP A 43 19.28 4.38 5.54
C TRP A 43 19.05 3.01 4.88
N TRP A 44 19.80 1.99 5.26
CA TRP A 44 19.65 0.63 4.75
C TRP A 44 18.31 -0.02 5.12
N LYS A 45 17.82 0.21 6.34
CA LYS A 45 16.49 -0.28 6.76
C LYS A 45 15.39 0.37 5.93
N ARG A 46 15.51 1.69 5.66
CA ARG A 46 14.57 2.43 4.82
C ARG A 46 14.58 1.94 3.38
N LEU A 47 15.77 1.78 2.79
CA LEU A 47 15.93 1.26 1.44
C LEU A 47 15.31 -0.15 1.32
N ARG A 48 15.61 -1.03 2.27
CA ARG A 48 15.05 -2.39 2.31
C ARG A 48 13.53 -2.36 2.44
N LEU A 49 12.98 -1.47 3.26
CA LEU A 49 11.53 -1.30 3.40
C LEU A 49 10.92 -0.89 2.05
N VAL A 50 11.39 0.19 1.45
CA VAL A 50 10.83 0.68 0.16
C VAL A 50 10.96 -0.38 -0.94
N PHE A 51 12.07 -1.12 -0.99
CA PHE A 51 12.22 -2.23 -1.92
C PHE A 51 11.18 -3.35 -1.69
N ARG A 52 10.87 -3.68 -0.42
CA ARG A 52 9.81 -4.65 -0.09
C ARG A 52 8.43 -4.15 -0.54
N LEU A 53 8.11 -2.87 -0.26
CA LEU A 53 6.85 -2.25 -0.69
C LEU A 53 6.72 -2.31 -2.23
N TRP A 54 7.77 -1.93 -2.95
CA TRP A 54 7.81 -2.02 -4.41
C TRP A 54 7.61 -3.46 -4.90
N ARG A 55 8.34 -4.43 -4.34
CA ARG A 55 8.22 -5.83 -4.73
C ARG A 55 6.80 -6.38 -4.53
N ASN A 56 6.14 -6.03 -3.43
CA ASN A 56 4.79 -6.47 -3.14
C ASN A 56 3.78 -5.87 -4.12
N THR A 57 3.89 -4.57 -4.45
CA THR A 57 3.02 -3.92 -5.46
C THR A 57 3.21 -4.51 -6.87
N ARG A 58 4.29 -5.24 -7.12
CA ARG A 58 4.52 -5.97 -8.37
C ARG A 58 3.93 -7.38 -8.37
N ARG A 59 3.70 -7.93 -7.19
CA ARG A 59 3.19 -9.30 -7.01
C ARG A 59 1.70 -9.36 -6.79
N ILE A 60 1.17 -8.39 -6.04
CA ILE A 60 -0.24 -8.34 -5.64
C ILE A 60 -0.85 -7.10 -6.27
N GLU A 61 -2.00 -7.27 -6.92
CA GLU A 61 -2.73 -6.15 -7.49
C GLU A 61 -3.14 -5.16 -6.40
N THR A 62 -2.90 -3.88 -6.67
CA THR A 62 -3.22 -2.80 -5.73
C THR A 62 -3.54 -1.52 -6.48
N GLY A 63 -4.47 -0.73 -5.94
CA GLY A 63 -4.82 0.60 -6.45
C GLY A 63 -3.80 1.68 -6.06
N THR A 64 -2.85 1.39 -5.15
CA THR A 64 -1.87 2.36 -4.64
C THR A 64 -0.45 2.01 -5.04
N SER A 65 0.36 3.03 -5.32
CA SER A 65 1.77 2.82 -5.65
C SER A 65 2.61 2.61 -4.39
N TYR A 66 3.76 1.93 -4.53
CA TYR A 66 4.72 1.80 -3.44
C TYR A 66 5.21 3.17 -2.91
N LYS A 67 5.21 4.20 -3.76
CA LYS A 67 5.59 5.58 -3.38
C LYS A 67 4.57 6.18 -2.41
N ALA A 68 3.29 6.01 -2.67
CA ALA A 68 2.22 6.44 -1.78
C ALA A 68 2.30 5.71 -0.44
N GLN A 69 2.53 4.41 -0.47
CA GLN A 69 2.67 3.60 0.75
C GLN A 69 3.93 3.96 1.54
N ALA A 70 5.04 4.31 0.88
CA ALA A 70 6.23 4.83 1.55
C ALA A 70 5.96 6.20 2.21
N ALA A 71 5.14 7.06 1.59
CA ALA A 71 4.72 8.32 2.21
C ALA A 71 3.85 8.09 3.46
N ILE A 72 2.94 7.12 3.43
CA ILE A 72 2.15 6.70 4.61
C ILE A 72 3.10 6.19 5.71
N ALA A 73 4.08 5.36 5.35
CA ALA A 73 5.09 4.87 6.29
C ALA A 73 5.86 6.02 6.95
N ALA A 74 6.28 7.01 6.16
CA ALA A 74 6.97 8.19 6.68
C ALA A 74 6.12 8.92 7.72
N LYS A 75 4.84 9.14 7.42
CA LYS A 75 3.90 9.80 8.34
C LYS A 75 3.66 8.99 9.61
N LEU A 76 3.52 7.69 9.50
CA LEU A 76 3.34 6.82 10.67
C LEU A 76 4.59 6.83 11.57
N PHE A 77 5.78 6.84 10.98
CA PHE A 77 7.04 6.85 11.73
C PHE A 77 7.43 8.23 12.29
N GLU A 78 6.69 9.29 12.00
CA GLU A 78 6.79 10.58 12.71
C GLU A 78 6.17 10.49 14.12
N ILE A 79 5.22 9.56 14.34
CA ILE A 79 4.49 9.42 15.58
C ILE A 79 5.32 8.59 16.58
N PRO A 80 5.61 9.10 17.79
CA PRO A 80 6.32 8.32 18.81
C PRO A 80 5.63 6.98 19.10
N ARG A 81 6.40 5.95 19.42
CA ARG A 81 5.83 4.63 19.80
C ARG A 81 4.96 4.71 21.06
N ALA A 82 5.26 5.64 21.96
CA ALA A 82 4.50 5.85 23.18
C ALA A 82 3.08 6.38 22.95
N VAL A 83 2.81 6.99 21.80
CA VAL A 83 1.45 7.43 21.44
C VAL A 83 0.62 6.20 21.07
N PRO A 84 -0.46 5.88 21.83
CA PRO A 84 -1.29 4.73 21.56
C PRO A 84 -2.09 4.92 20.25
N GLY A 85 -2.47 3.81 19.64
CA GLY A 85 -3.33 3.82 18.45
C GLY A 85 -3.10 2.63 17.54
N VAL A 86 -4.00 2.47 16.58
CA VAL A 86 -4.00 1.42 15.58
C VAL A 86 -3.92 2.04 14.19
N VAL A 87 -3.52 1.24 13.21
CA VAL A 87 -3.63 1.60 11.79
C VAL A 87 -4.93 0.99 11.27
N VAL A 88 -5.72 1.79 10.57
CA VAL A 88 -6.98 1.34 9.97
C VAL A 88 -6.89 1.48 8.46
N GLU A 89 -7.27 0.43 7.74
CA GLU A 89 -7.44 0.43 6.29
C GLU A 89 -8.91 0.18 5.98
N CYS A 90 -9.51 1.06 5.18
CA CYS A 90 -10.86 0.90 4.65
C CYS A 90 -10.78 0.67 3.14
N GLY A 91 -11.16 -0.53 2.71
CA GLY A 91 -11.03 -0.97 1.32
C GLY A 91 -9.66 -1.59 1.05
N CYS A 92 -9.60 -2.91 0.98
CA CYS A 92 -8.35 -3.65 0.78
C CYS A 92 -8.23 -4.33 -0.59
N TRP A 93 -9.34 -4.45 -1.31
CA TRP A 93 -9.42 -5.14 -2.61
C TRP A 93 -8.78 -6.55 -2.53
N LYS A 94 -7.63 -6.78 -3.18
CA LYS A 94 -6.89 -8.06 -3.17
C LYS A 94 -5.77 -8.09 -2.12
N GLY A 95 -5.71 -7.12 -1.21
CA GLY A 95 -4.76 -7.09 -0.11
C GLY A 95 -3.37 -6.57 -0.46
N GLY A 96 -3.17 -5.94 -1.64
CA GLY A 96 -1.86 -5.44 -2.03
C GLY A 96 -1.36 -4.28 -1.15
N SER A 97 -2.23 -3.33 -0.80
CA SER A 97 -1.95 -2.29 0.18
C SER A 97 -1.87 -2.86 1.60
N THR A 98 -2.78 -3.77 1.94
CA THR A 98 -2.83 -4.44 3.24
C THR A 98 -1.52 -5.14 3.58
N THR A 99 -0.95 -5.89 2.64
CA THR A 99 0.36 -6.54 2.79
C THR A 99 1.46 -5.53 3.13
N ASN A 100 1.47 -4.39 2.48
CA ASN A 100 2.46 -3.35 2.74
C ASN A 100 2.19 -2.63 4.06
N LEU A 101 0.94 -2.32 4.37
CA LEU A 101 0.55 -1.72 5.64
C LEU A 101 0.82 -2.65 6.83
N SER A 102 0.67 -3.97 6.66
CA SER A 102 1.01 -4.94 7.72
C SER A 102 2.49 -4.87 8.09
N ILE A 103 3.38 -4.75 7.08
CA ILE A 103 4.82 -4.58 7.30
C ILE A 103 5.13 -3.26 8.02
N ILE A 104 4.51 -2.17 7.56
CA ILE A 104 4.70 -0.83 8.13
C ILE A 104 4.20 -0.81 9.58
N SER A 105 3.00 -1.32 9.83
CA SER A 105 2.38 -1.41 11.16
C SER A 105 3.22 -2.25 12.14
N LYS A 106 3.75 -3.39 11.67
CA LYS A 106 4.65 -4.24 12.45
C LYS A 106 5.91 -3.48 12.88
N ILE A 107 6.53 -2.71 11.97
CA ILE A 107 7.69 -1.88 12.31
C ILE A 107 7.29 -0.78 13.31
N ALA A 108 6.10 -0.20 13.14
CA ALA A 108 5.56 0.83 14.04
C ALA A 108 5.17 0.27 15.42
N GLY A 109 5.02 -1.06 15.57
CA GLY A 109 4.53 -1.69 16.79
C GLY A 109 3.04 -1.42 17.01
N ARG A 110 2.25 -1.33 15.92
CA ARG A 110 0.81 -1.04 15.94
C ARG A 110 0.02 -2.16 15.28
N SER A 111 -1.18 -2.42 15.78
CA SER A 111 -2.13 -3.31 15.11
C SER A 111 -2.65 -2.67 13.83
N LEU A 112 -2.87 -3.50 12.80
CA LEU A 112 -3.59 -3.12 11.58
C LEU A 112 -4.99 -3.74 11.65
N ILE A 113 -6.00 -2.90 11.47
CA ILE A 113 -7.41 -3.30 11.37
C ILE A 113 -7.85 -2.99 9.95
N VAL A 114 -8.46 -3.97 9.29
CA VAL A 114 -8.88 -3.85 7.88
C VAL A 114 -10.38 -4.03 7.80
N TYR A 115 -11.05 -3.10 7.13
CA TYR A 115 -12.47 -3.14 6.84
C TYR A 115 -12.68 -3.18 5.33
N ASP A 116 -13.41 -4.17 4.86
CA ASP A 116 -13.80 -4.31 3.45
C ASP A 116 -15.13 -5.06 3.37
N SER A 117 -15.97 -4.72 2.41
CA SER A 117 -17.22 -5.44 2.13
C SER A 117 -16.98 -6.72 1.32
N PHE A 118 -15.85 -6.78 0.60
CA PHE A 118 -15.50 -7.81 -0.40
C PHE A 118 -16.42 -7.84 -1.62
N GLU A 119 -17.36 -6.91 -1.71
CA GLU A 119 -18.33 -6.81 -2.80
C GLU A 119 -17.87 -5.87 -3.93
N GLY A 120 -16.80 -5.10 -3.66
CA GLY A 120 -16.31 -4.06 -4.56
C GLY A 120 -17.08 -2.74 -4.41
N LEU A 121 -17.04 -1.90 -5.44
CA LEU A 121 -17.72 -0.62 -5.40
C LEU A 121 -19.25 -0.79 -5.39
N PRO A 122 -19.97 -0.03 -4.56
CA PRO A 122 -21.44 -0.05 -4.50
C PRO A 122 -22.06 0.50 -5.79
N ASP A 123 -23.39 0.42 -5.88
CA ASP A 123 -24.15 1.14 -6.91
C ASP A 123 -23.94 2.66 -6.73
N ALA A 124 -23.97 3.36 -7.87
CA ALA A 124 -23.98 4.80 -7.89
C ALA A 124 -25.29 5.33 -7.27
N GLU A 125 -25.19 6.21 -6.30
CA GLU A 125 -26.36 6.89 -5.75
C GLU A 125 -26.74 8.10 -6.60
N GLU A 126 -28.06 8.44 -6.61
CA GLU A 126 -28.56 9.62 -7.30
C GLU A 126 -27.92 10.89 -6.67
N GLY A 127 -27.21 11.65 -7.49
CA GLY A 127 -26.48 12.85 -7.05
C GLY A 127 -24.97 12.67 -6.85
N ASP A 128 -24.43 11.48 -6.92
CA ASP A 128 -22.99 11.28 -6.93
C ASP A 128 -22.39 11.67 -8.29
N ARG A 129 -21.79 12.88 -8.32
CA ARG A 129 -21.22 13.46 -9.55
C ARG A 129 -20.06 12.67 -10.14
N HIS A 130 -19.48 11.75 -9.40
CA HIS A 130 -18.30 10.97 -9.80
C HIS A 130 -18.62 9.49 -9.96
N ALA A 131 -19.81 9.05 -9.62
CA ALA A 131 -20.24 7.67 -9.77
C ALA A 131 -20.35 7.29 -11.25
N LYS A 132 -19.77 6.16 -11.59
CA LYS A 132 -19.91 5.53 -12.90
C LYS A 132 -20.75 4.29 -12.72
N PRO A 133 -21.94 4.19 -13.31
CA PRO A 133 -22.81 3.02 -13.17
C PRO A 133 -22.11 1.71 -13.54
N GLU A 134 -21.17 1.76 -14.49
CA GLU A 134 -20.36 0.60 -14.90
C GLU A 134 -19.28 0.20 -13.88
N ALA A 135 -19.11 0.96 -12.78
CA ALA A 135 -18.09 0.67 -11.77
C ALA A 135 -18.58 -0.28 -10.67
N LYS A 136 -19.88 -0.61 -10.62
CA LYS A 136 -20.42 -1.58 -9.64
C LYS A 136 -19.62 -2.88 -9.64
N GLY A 137 -19.24 -3.33 -8.44
CA GLY A 137 -18.47 -4.56 -8.25
C GLY A 137 -17.01 -4.50 -8.70
N LEU A 138 -16.52 -3.37 -9.25
CA LEU A 138 -15.10 -3.20 -9.49
C LEU A 138 -14.34 -3.17 -8.15
N TYR A 139 -13.10 -3.64 -8.18
CA TYR A 139 -12.24 -3.76 -7.00
C TYR A 139 -12.79 -4.72 -5.93
N SER A 140 -13.65 -5.67 -6.31
CA SER A 140 -14.02 -6.78 -5.44
C SER A 140 -12.83 -7.71 -5.21
N GLY A 141 -12.71 -8.23 -4.01
CA GLY A 141 -11.75 -9.25 -3.61
C GLY A 141 -12.49 -10.30 -2.76
N SER A 142 -11.82 -11.37 -2.38
CA SER A 142 -12.35 -12.28 -1.36
C SER A 142 -11.50 -12.24 -0.11
N LEU A 143 -12.10 -12.50 1.05
CA LEU A 143 -11.37 -12.62 2.30
C LEU A 143 -10.23 -13.65 2.19
N GLU A 144 -10.47 -14.77 1.50
CA GLU A 144 -9.48 -15.81 1.26
C GLU A 144 -8.28 -15.27 0.46
N THR A 145 -8.54 -14.52 -0.62
CA THR A 145 -7.49 -13.90 -1.42
C THR A 145 -6.65 -12.93 -0.58
N VAL A 146 -7.30 -12.06 0.20
CA VAL A 146 -6.61 -11.11 1.06
C VAL A 146 -5.76 -11.82 2.10
N THR A 147 -6.34 -12.83 2.78
CA THR A 147 -5.63 -13.60 3.81
C THR A 147 -4.42 -14.34 3.25
N SER A 148 -4.51 -14.87 2.02
CA SER A 148 -3.39 -15.57 1.38
C SER A 148 -2.26 -14.62 0.94
N ASN A 149 -2.55 -13.33 0.74
CA ASN A 149 -1.59 -12.33 0.29
C ASN A 149 -0.88 -11.59 1.44
N VAL A 150 -1.41 -11.63 2.66
CA VAL A 150 -0.89 -10.92 3.83
C VAL A 150 -0.02 -11.82 4.71
#